data_761d69d9647e800f14ac2433e79c6ee0
#
_entry.id   761d69d9647e800f14ac2433e79c6ee0
#
_cell.length_a   1.000
_cell.length_b   1.000
_cell.length_c   1.000
_cell.angle_alpha   90.00
_cell.angle_beta   90.00
_cell.angle_gamma   90.00
#
_symmetry.space_group_name_H-M   'P 1'
#
loop_
_entity.id
_entity.type
_entity.pdbx_description
1 polymer ?
#
loop_
_entity_poly.entity_id
_entity_poly.type
_entity_poly.pdbx_seq_one_letter_code
_entity_poly.pdbx_strand_id
1 'polypeptide(L)'
;MAIWNRLTAFVTGGAVATAAADAIAPELEPLKQTAWRNAPHRVLDAARAAAVSVRGIPTAVNLKDDAARTGIGSARYELLQELAREYPGTAELLELWRRVDPATGQPIISQTDFTMALRRQGVPDDWIGHLSHLKEQHLDPAVIAVAIVRGIMHDPGFLPVGPPAGSGKVDAFPKSNLDTLHEAAGSGIDRERLFVETAIAGRPMGPESAASATFRGILEHVDYQRAIAEGDVRNEWAEAIFETARQIPSV
;
A
#
# COMPACT_ATOMS: atom_id res chain seq x y z
N MET A 1 5.89 -51.26 -57.22
CA MET A 1 4.40 -51.42 -56.98
C MET A 1 4.06 -51.99 -55.57
N ALA A 2 4.93 -52.79 -54.89
CA ALA A 2 4.57 -53.42 -53.61
C ALA A 2 4.49 -52.44 -52.38
N ILE A 3 5.19 -51.31 -52.42
CA ILE A 3 5.22 -50.35 -51.33
C ILE A 3 3.92 -49.51 -51.30
N TRP A 4 3.35 -49.18 -52.45
CA TRP A 4 2.12 -48.41 -52.54
C TRP A 4 0.90 -49.19 -52.02
N ASN A 5 0.83 -50.51 -52.30
CA ASN A 5 -0.29 -51.31 -51.79
C ASN A 5 -0.24 -51.51 -50.26
N ARG A 6 0.91 -51.45 -49.62
CA ARG A 6 0.99 -51.50 -48.14
C ARG A 6 0.62 -50.17 -47.50
N LEU A 7 0.95 -49.04 -48.15
CA LEU A 7 0.60 -47.74 -47.63
C LEU A 7 -0.91 -47.47 -47.69
N THR A 8 -1.56 -47.89 -48.82
CA THR A 8 -3.02 -47.76 -48.95
C THR A 8 -3.76 -48.69 -48.00
N ALA A 9 -3.29 -49.89 -47.75
CA ALA A 9 -3.90 -50.79 -46.76
C ALA A 9 -3.78 -50.26 -45.33
N PHE A 10 -2.68 -49.59 -45.01
CA PHE A 10 -2.51 -48.98 -43.69
C PHE A 10 -3.42 -47.75 -43.47
N VAL A 11 -3.57 -46.90 -44.49
CA VAL A 11 -4.44 -45.70 -44.43
C VAL A 11 -5.91 -46.13 -44.42
N THR A 12 -6.33 -47.10 -45.24
CA THR A 12 -7.72 -47.57 -45.23
C THR A 12 -8.06 -48.37 -43.96
N GLY A 13 -7.13 -49.19 -43.45
CA GLY A 13 -7.32 -49.89 -42.19
C GLY A 13 -7.45 -48.96 -40.99
N GLY A 14 -6.66 -47.91 -40.96
CA GLY A 14 -6.74 -46.88 -39.93
C GLY A 14 -8.04 -46.09 -39.95
N ALA A 15 -8.49 -45.69 -41.13
CA ALA A 15 -9.78 -44.97 -41.31
C ALA A 15 -10.99 -45.83 -40.96
N VAL A 16 -11.00 -47.13 -41.32
CA VAL A 16 -12.07 -48.03 -40.93
C VAL A 16 -12.07 -48.33 -39.44
N ALA A 17 -10.91 -48.44 -38.83
CA ALA A 17 -10.79 -48.63 -37.38
C ALA A 17 -11.27 -47.41 -36.58
N THR A 18 -10.98 -46.20 -37.02
CA THR A 18 -11.47 -44.96 -36.38
C THR A 18 -12.98 -44.81 -36.58
N ALA A 19 -13.51 -45.05 -37.80
CA ALA A 19 -14.95 -44.99 -38.06
C ALA A 19 -15.74 -46.03 -37.25
N ALA A 20 -15.21 -47.25 -37.11
CA ALA A 20 -15.81 -48.28 -36.29
C ALA A 20 -15.76 -47.93 -34.77
N ALA A 21 -14.65 -47.32 -34.31
CA ALA A 21 -14.53 -46.88 -32.95
C ALA A 21 -15.50 -45.73 -32.63
N ASP A 22 -15.65 -44.77 -33.52
CA ASP A 22 -16.58 -43.66 -33.38
C ASP A 22 -18.06 -44.11 -33.42
N ALA A 23 -18.40 -45.14 -34.22
CA ALA A 23 -19.75 -45.69 -34.29
C ALA A 23 -20.16 -46.46 -33.01
N ILE A 24 -19.20 -47.09 -32.33
CA ILE A 24 -19.45 -47.85 -31.10
C ILE A 24 -19.29 -47.00 -29.86
N ALA A 25 -18.60 -45.83 -29.94
CA ALA A 25 -18.30 -44.97 -28.82
C ALA A 25 -19.54 -44.58 -27.97
N PRO A 26 -20.71 -44.22 -28.57
CA PRO A 26 -21.92 -43.88 -27.83
C PRO A 26 -22.47 -45.04 -26.98
N GLU A 27 -22.39 -46.26 -27.49
CA GLU A 27 -22.88 -47.46 -26.79
C GLU A 27 -21.95 -47.92 -25.67
N LEU A 28 -20.66 -47.63 -25.80
CA LEU A 28 -19.66 -47.94 -24.76
C LEU A 28 -19.61 -46.91 -23.65
N GLU A 29 -20.13 -45.72 -23.86
CA GLU A 29 -20.05 -44.64 -22.87
C GLU A 29 -20.75 -44.98 -21.54
N PRO A 30 -21.98 -45.56 -21.51
CA PRO A 30 -22.61 -46.01 -20.27
C PRO A 30 -21.80 -47.10 -19.53
N LEU A 31 -21.16 -47.99 -20.26
CA LEU A 31 -20.31 -49.04 -19.71
C LEU A 31 -19.04 -48.44 -19.09
N LYS A 32 -18.41 -47.49 -19.75
CA LYS A 32 -17.27 -46.72 -19.23
C LYS A 32 -17.67 -45.95 -17.98
N GLN A 33 -18.81 -45.27 -17.98
CA GLN A 33 -19.30 -44.53 -16.83
C GLN A 33 -19.58 -45.46 -15.64
N THR A 34 -20.15 -46.64 -15.90
CA THR A 34 -20.38 -47.64 -14.85
C THR A 34 -19.06 -48.22 -14.32
N ALA A 35 -18.11 -48.51 -15.20
CA ALA A 35 -16.77 -48.94 -14.77
C ALA A 35 -16.04 -47.88 -13.97
N TRP A 36 -16.14 -46.60 -14.35
CA TRP A 36 -15.54 -45.49 -13.61
C TRP A 36 -16.22 -45.24 -12.26
N ARG A 37 -17.51 -45.49 -12.11
CA ARG A 37 -18.23 -45.44 -10.85
C ARG A 37 -17.75 -46.51 -9.88
N ASN A 38 -17.55 -47.74 -10.39
CA ASN A 38 -17.18 -48.88 -9.55
C ASN A 38 -15.67 -48.98 -9.27
N ALA A 39 -14.87 -48.49 -10.19
CA ALA A 39 -13.40 -48.42 -10.07
C ALA A 39 -12.89 -47.09 -10.66
N PRO A 40 -12.94 -46.01 -9.89
CA PRO A 40 -12.51 -44.69 -10.38
C PRO A 40 -11.01 -44.71 -10.67
N HIS A 41 -10.66 -44.68 -11.96
CA HIS A 41 -9.27 -44.63 -12.42
C HIS A 41 -8.82 -43.24 -12.82
N ARG A 42 -9.71 -42.24 -12.76
CA ARG A 42 -9.33 -40.86 -13.04
C ARG A 42 -8.53 -40.31 -11.87
N VAL A 43 -7.26 -40.08 -12.12
CA VAL A 43 -6.37 -39.38 -11.23
C VAL A 43 -6.55 -37.88 -11.38
N LEU A 44 -6.27 -37.12 -10.36
CA LEU A 44 -6.19 -35.67 -10.48
C LEU A 44 -5.01 -35.30 -11.39
N ASP A 45 -5.21 -34.29 -12.24
CA ASP A 45 -4.05 -33.72 -12.92
C ASP A 45 -3.06 -33.12 -11.90
N ALA A 46 -1.80 -33.07 -12.27
CA ALA A 46 -0.73 -32.71 -11.34
C ALA A 46 -0.90 -31.30 -10.72
N ALA A 47 -1.47 -30.34 -11.48
CA ALA A 47 -1.69 -28.99 -10.98
C ALA A 47 -2.81 -28.95 -9.91
N ARG A 48 -3.91 -29.68 -10.15
CA ARG A 48 -4.99 -29.83 -9.15
C ARG A 48 -4.55 -30.62 -7.94
N ALA A 49 -3.78 -31.68 -8.13
CA ALA A 49 -3.21 -32.46 -7.04
C ALA A 49 -2.29 -31.58 -6.16
N ALA A 50 -1.46 -30.74 -6.77
CA ALA A 50 -0.63 -29.76 -6.08
C ALA A 50 -1.48 -28.74 -5.30
N ALA A 51 -2.52 -28.16 -5.92
CA ALA A 51 -3.40 -27.21 -5.27
C ALA A 51 -4.15 -27.81 -4.07
N VAL A 52 -4.66 -29.05 -4.18
CA VAL A 52 -5.30 -29.77 -3.07
C VAL A 52 -4.33 -29.97 -1.91
N SER A 53 -3.08 -30.37 -2.23
CA SER A 53 -2.02 -30.58 -1.24
C SER A 53 -1.68 -29.28 -0.50
N VAL A 54 -1.49 -28.19 -1.21
CA VAL A 54 -1.12 -26.88 -0.64
C VAL A 54 -2.22 -26.30 0.24
N ARG A 55 -3.50 -26.49 -0.16
CA ARG A 55 -4.67 -26.06 0.63
C ARG A 55 -4.96 -26.93 1.83
N GLY A 56 -4.22 -28.02 2.01
CA GLY A 56 -4.40 -28.94 3.12
C GLY A 56 -5.77 -29.62 3.12
N ILE A 57 -6.38 -29.79 1.94
CA ILE A 57 -7.69 -30.45 1.83
C ILE A 57 -7.52 -31.93 2.21
N PRO A 58 -8.26 -32.42 3.23
CA PRO A 58 -8.16 -33.82 3.64
C PRO A 58 -8.51 -34.76 2.49
N THR A 59 -7.64 -35.71 2.19
CA THR A 59 -7.84 -36.70 1.15
C THR A 59 -7.18 -38.02 1.53
N ALA A 60 -7.83 -39.14 1.19
CA ALA A 60 -7.23 -40.48 1.32
C ALA A 60 -6.34 -40.84 0.11
N VAL A 61 -6.33 -40.00 -0.92
CA VAL A 61 -5.60 -40.23 -2.17
C VAL A 61 -4.15 -39.75 -2.02
N ASN A 62 -3.20 -40.52 -2.53
CA ASN A 62 -1.83 -40.10 -2.63
C ASN A 62 -1.64 -39.15 -3.84
N LEU A 63 -1.71 -37.86 -3.57
CA LEU A 63 -1.65 -36.81 -4.60
C LEU A 63 -0.30 -36.82 -5.38
N LYS A 64 0.78 -37.26 -4.76
CA LYS A 64 2.08 -37.41 -5.41
C LYS A 64 2.08 -38.56 -6.43
N ASP A 65 1.41 -39.67 -6.08
CA ASP A 65 1.23 -40.80 -7.01
C ASP A 65 0.31 -40.40 -8.17
N ASP A 66 -0.74 -39.65 -7.92
CA ASP A 66 -1.61 -39.13 -8.97
C ASP A 66 -0.82 -38.27 -9.97
N ALA A 67 0.01 -37.35 -9.48
CA ALA A 67 0.89 -36.55 -10.33
C ALA A 67 1.87 -37.44 -11.13
N ALA A 68 2.45 -38.48 -10.50
CA ALA A 68 3.35 -39.40 -11.19
C ALA A 68 2.62 -40.18 -12.32
N ARG A 69 1.38 -40.60 -12.09
CA ARG A 69 0.54 -41.26 -13.13
C ARG A 69 0.20 -40.35 -14.31
N THR A 70 0.21 -39.02 -14.11
CA THR A 70 0.10 -38.06 -15.20
C THR A 70 1.43 -37.71 -15.88
N GLY A 71 2.52 -38.38 -15.51
CA GLY A 71 3.86 -38.17 -16.08
C GLY A 71 4.69 -37.08 -15.42
N ILE A 72 4.25 -36.58 -14.25
CA ILE A 72 4.95 -35.52 -13.50
C ILE A 72 5.78 -36.14 -12.38
N GLY A 73 7.10 -36.06 -12.50
CA GLY A 73 8.03 -36.52 -11.44
C GLY A 73 8.00 -35.63 -10.19
N SER A 74 8.51 -36.15 -9.06
CA SER A 74 8.41 -35.49 -7.75
C SER A 74 8.98 -34.08 -7.72
N ALA A 75 10.11 -33.81 -8.34
CA ALA A 75 10.70 -32.47 -8.38
C ALA A 75 9.80 -31.45 -9.10
N ARG A 76 9.16 -31.83 -10.21
CA ARG A 76 8.19 -30.98 -10.92
C ARG A 76 6.92 -30.81 -10.12
N TYR A 77 6.48 -31.83 -9.39
CA TYR A 77 5.33 -31.74 -8.51
C TYR A 77 5.55 -30.73 -7.37
N GLU A 78 6.72 -30.70 -6.78
CA GLU A 78 7.11 -29.71 -5.76
C GLU A 78 7.09 -28.27 -6.31
N LEU A 79 7.53 -28.08 -7.57
CA LEU A 79 7.38 -26.77 -8.25
C LEU A 79 5.93 -26.38 -8.47
N LEU A 80 5.07 -27.35 -8.83
CA LEU A 80 3.63 -27.08 -8.96
C LEU A 80 2.99 -26.74 -7.62
N GLN A 81 3.42 -27.36 -6.53
CA GLN A 81 2.96 -27.00 -5.18
C GLN A 81 3.36 -25.56 -4.82
N GLU A 82 4.60 -25.14 -5.15
CA GLU A 82 5.05 -23.78 -4.91
C GLU A 82 4.25 -22.77 -5.75
N LEU A 83 3.97 -23.08 -7.02
CA LEU A 83 3.11 -22.25 -7.89
C LEU A 83 1.66 -22.17 -7.40
N ALA A 84 1.16 -23.21 -6.74
CA ALA A 84 -0.21 -23.25 -6.22
C ALA A 84 -0.38 -22.49 -4.89
N ARG A 85 0.71 -22.06 -4.25
CA ARG A 85 0.65 -21.24 -3.04
C ARG A 85 0.16 -19.85 -3.37
N GLU A 86 -0.83 -19.41 -2.61
CA GLU A 86 -1.30 -18.03 -2.63
C GLU A 86 -0.54 -17.23 -1.57
N TYR A 87 0.05 -16.14 -1.97
CA TYR A 87 0.73 -15.21 -1.07
C TYR A 87 -0.19 -13.99 -0.84
N PRO A 88 -0.15 -13.35 0.34
CA PRO A 88 -0.85 -12.11 0.58
C PRO A 88 -0.48 -11.07 -0.47
N GLY A 89 -1.40 -10.19 -0.85
CA GLY A 89 -1.13 -9.14 -1.83
C GLY A 89 -0.02 -8.19 -1.36
N THR A 90 0.54 -7.41 -2.29
CA THR A 90 1.64 -6.47 -1.99
C THR A 90 1.27 -5.49 -0.87
N ALA A 91 0.03 -4.97 -0.87
CA ALA A 91 -0.45 -4.05 0.17
C ALA A 91 -0.53 -4.72 1.54
N GLU A 92 -1.00 -5.96 1.59
CA GLU A 92 -1.10 -6.74 2.83
C GLU A 92 0.29 -7.09 3.38
N LEU A 93 1.22 -7.47 2.50
CA LEU A 93 2.62 -7.72 2.88
C LEU A 93 3.28 -6.45 3.44
N LEU A 94 3.03 -5.30 2.80
CA LEU A 94 3.54 -4.02 3.26
C LEU A 94 2.98 -3.66 4.64
N GLU A 95 1.69 -3.90 4.86
CA GLU A 95 1.04 -3.67 6.14
C GLU A 95 1.60 -4.58 7.24
N LEU A 96 1.83 -5.88 6.95
CA LEU A 96 2.47 -6.81 7.89
C LEU A 96 3.91 -6.38 8.22
N TRP A 97 4.62 -5.82 7.26
CA TRP A 97 5.98 -5.32 7.48
C TRP A 97 6.02 -4.01 8.28
N ARG A 98 4.99 -3.18 8.17
CA ARG A 98 4.83 -1.94 8.96
C ARG A 98 4.44 -2.22 10.40
N ARG A 99 3.55 -3.19 10.61
CA ARG A 99 3.03 -3.52 11.94
C ARG A 99 4.12 -4.13 12.81
N VAL A 100 4.17 -3.65 14.01
CA VAL A 100 5.09 -4.13 15.05
C VAL A 100 4.34 -5.07 15.97
N ASP A 101 4.91 -6.24 16.22
CA ASP A 101 4.41 -7.15 17.24
C ASP A 101 4.62 -6.51 18.62
N PRO A 102 3.55 -6.26 19.39
CA PRO A 102 3.66 -5.61 20.69
C PRO A 102 4.47 -6.41 21.73
N ALA A 103 4.61 -7.72 21.54
CA ALA A 103 5.36 -8.59 22.46
C ALA A 103 6.87 -8.52 22.19
N THR A 104 7.27 -8.39 20.94
CA THR A 104 8.69 -8.43 20.52
C THR A 104 9.27 -7.08 20.14
N GLY A 105 8.41 -6.09 19.84
CA GLY A 105 8.83 -4.79 19.31
C GLY A 105 9.41 -4.87 17.88
N GLN A 106 9.26 -6.00 17.19
CA GLN A 106 9.77 -6.22 15.84
C GLN A 106 8.62 -6.23 14.82
N PRO A 107 8.90 -5.90 13.54
CA PRO A 107 7.91 -6.06 12.47
C PRO A 107 7.37 -7.50 12.43
N ILE A 108 6.07 -7.67 12.13
CA ILE A 108 5.43 -8.99 12.06
C ILE A 108 6.10 -9.87 11.00
N ILE A 109 6.52 -9.29 9.89
CA ILE A 109 7.38 -9.96 8.90
C ILE A 109 8.69 -9.18 8.72
N SER A 110 9.77 -9.89 8.47
CA SER A 110 11.07 -9.25 8.18
C SER A 110 11.11 -8.66 6.77
N GLN A 111 12.08 -7.79 6.51
CA GLN A 111 12.37 -7.30 5.15
C GLN A 111 12.69 -8.45 4.19
N THR A 112 13.38 -9.47 4.68
CA THR A 112 13.73 -10.66 3.89
C THR A 112 12.47 -11.43 3.48
N ASP A 113 11.53 -11.63 4.41
CA ASP A 113 10.26 -12.31 4.13
C ASP A 113 9.41 -11.52 3.14
N PHE A 114 9.33 -10.19 3.32
CA PHE A 114 8.66 -9.29 2.38
C PHE A 114 9.23 -9.42 0.97
N THR A 115 10.56 -9.32 0.83
CA THR A 115 11.26 -9.44 -0.45
C THR A 115 11.03 -10.81 -1.10
N MET A 116 11.14 -11.89 -0.33
CA MET A 116 10.89 -13.25 -0.84
C MET A 116 9.46 -13.45 -1.29
N ALA A 117 8.49 -12.94 -0.54
CA ALA A 117 7.08 -13.05 -0.91
C ALA A 117 6.78 -12.32 -2.22
N LEU A 118 7.33 -11.11 -2.42
CA LEU A 118 7.18 -10.37 -3.67
C LEU A 118 7.82 -11.08 -4.87
N ARG A 119 9.02 -11.64 -4.71
CA ARG A 119 9.67 -12.45 -5.76
C ARG A 119 8.82 -13.64 -6.15
N ARG A 120 8.20 -14.32 -5.18
CA ARG A 120 7.31 -15.46 -5.43
C ARG A 120 6.01 -15.08 -6.12
N GLN A 121 5.57 -13.83 -5.98
CA GLN A 121 4.47 -13.24 -6.75
C GLN A 121 4.90 -12.83 -8.17
N GLY A 122 6.18 -12.93 -8.50
CA GLY A 122 6.71 -12.53 -9.80
C GLY A 122 7.00 -11.04 -9.94
N VAL A 123 7.10 -10.30 -8.83
CA VAL A 123 7.49 -8.89 -8.85
C VAL A 123 8.99 -8.80 -9.18
N PRO A 124 9.38 -8.04 -10.21
CA PRO A 124 10.78 -7.83 -10.57
C PRO A 124 11.59 -7.15 -9.45
N ASP A 125 12.88 -7.49 -9.34
CA ASP A 125 13.73 -7.02 -8.24
C ASP A 125 13.91 -5.50 -8.19
N ASP A 126 13.92 -4.82 -9.33
CA ASP A 126 13.96 -3.36 -9.42
C ASP A 126 12.73 -2.72 -8.77
N TRP A 127 11.55 -3.29 -8.97
CA TRP A 127 10.32 -2.83 -8.33
C TRP A 127 10.27 -3.10 -6.83
N ILE A 128 10.89 -4.20 -6.35
CA ILE A 128 10.93 -4.52 -4.92
C ILE A 128 11.65 -3.41 -4.15
N GLY A 129 12.74 -2.86 -4.71
CA GLY A 129 13.42 -1.70 -4.15
C GLY A 129 12.50 -0.50 -3.96
N HIS A 130 11.76 -0.14 -5.00
CA HIS A 130 10.79 0.98 -4.93
C HIS A 130 9.65 0.72 -3.94
N LEU A 131 9.09 -0.48 -3.92
CA LEU A 131 8.03 -0.86 -2.98
C LEU A 131 8.51 -0.83 -1.52
N SER A 132 9.80 -1.09 -1.28
CA SER A 132 10.35 -1.03 0.07
C SER A 132 10.32 0.39 0.67
N HIS A 133 10.40 1.43 -0.14
CA HIS A 133 10.26 2.82 0.34
C HIS A 133 8.85 3.13 0.85
N LEU A 134 7.83 2.38 0.40
CA LEU A 134 6.47 2.54 0.91
C LEU A 134 6.30 2.04 2.35
N LYS A 135 7.34 1.42 2.95
CA LYS A 135 7.29 1.03 4.37
C LYS A 135 7.12 2.24 5.29
N GLU A 136 7.80 3.31 4.99
CA GLU A 136 7.72 4.54 5.78
C GLU A 136 6.34 5.16 5.64
N GLN A 137 5.72 5.45 6.78
CA GLN A 137 4.48 6.21 6.84
C GLN A 137 4.83 7.62 7.25
N HIS A 138 4.54 8.54 6.37
CA HIS A 138 4.74 9.95 6.63
C HIS A 138 3.47 10.60 7.16
N LEU A 139 3.64 11.67 7.92
CA LEU A 139 2.53 12.46 8.42
C LEU A 139 1.80 13.16 7.28
N ASP A 140 0.51 13.36 7.44
CA ASP A 140 -0.28 14.19 6.53
C ASP A 140 0.28 15.63 6.51
N PRO A 141 0.39 16.28 5.35
CA PRO A 141 0.92 17.64 5.23
C PRO A 141 0.27 18.66 6.18
N ALA A 142 -1.05 18.59 6.33
CA ALA A 142 -1.77 19.47 7.25
C ALA A 142 -1.38 19.20 8.71
N VAL A 143 -1.11 17.95 9.08
CA VAL A 143 -0.62 17.60 10.42
C VAL A 143 0.79 18.12 10.63
N ILE A 144 1.67 18.01 9.64
CA ILE A 144 3.03 18.57 9.68
C ILE A 144 2.96 20.09 9.88
N ALA A 145 2.14 20.77 9.08
CA ALA A 145 1.97 22.22 9.17
C ALA A 145 1.49 22.68 10.56
N VAL A 146 0.48 22.01 11.11
CA VAL A 146 0.00 22.27 12.48
C VAL A 146 1.08 21.98 13.54
N ALA A 147 1.87 20.91 13.35
CA ALA A 147 2.95 20.56 14.27
C ALA A 147 4.08 21.60 14.26
N ILE A 148 4.39 22.20 13.10
CA ILE A 148 5.34 23.33 12.97
C ILE A 148 4.81 24.54 13.74
N VAL A 149 3.56 24.94 13.49
CA VAL A 149 2.92 26.11 14.13
C VAL A 149 2.88 25.95 15.66
N ARG A 150 2.66 24.72 16.16
CA ARG A 150 2.64 24.40 17.58
C ARG A 150 4.04 24.24 18.20
N GLY A 151 5.10 24.29 17.41
CA GLY A 151 6.48 24.10 17.84
C GLY A 151 6.82 22.65 18.22
N ILE A 152 5.99 21.67 17.80
CA ILE A 152 6.24 20.24 18.00
C ILE A 152 7.29 19.74 17.02
N MET A 153 7.20 20.15 15.76
CA MET A 153 8.22 19.89 14.73
C MET A 153 9.10 21.11 14.50
N HIS A 154 10.31 20.85 13.98
CA HIS A 154 11.24 21.93 13.65
C HIS A 154 10.67 22.78 12.51
N ASP A 155 10.70 24.10 12.68
CA ASP A 155 10.35 25.07 11.66
C ASP A 155 11.52 25.24 10.67
N PRO A 156 11.35 24.93 9.38
CA PRO A 156 12.38 25.14 8.36
C PRO A 156 12.59 26.62 7.99
N GLY A 157 12.13 27.53 8.81
CA GLY A 157 12.20 28.99 8.57
C GLY A 157 10.98 29.55 7.85
N PHE A 158 9.82 28.94 8.05
CA PHE A 158 8.54 29.36 7.45
C PHE A 158 7.82 30.40 8.31
N LEU A 159 7.92 30.25 9.62
CA LEU A 159 7.29 31.18 10.55
C LEU A 159 8.16 32.43 10.73
N PRO A 160 7.56 33.60 10.90
CA PRO A 160 8.30 34.80 11.24
C PRO A 160 9.04 34.55 12.56
N VAL A 161 10.26 35.10 12.64
CA VAL A 161 11.04 35.06 13.86
C VAL A 161 10.16 35.64 14.96
N GLY A 162 9.85 34.82 15.97
CA GLY A 162 8.98 35.22 17.07
C GLY A 162 9.54 36.41 17.84
N PRO A 163 8.77 37.02 18.74
CA PRO A 163 9.21 38.13 19.55
C PRO A 163 10.50 37.79 20.32
N PRO A 164 11.35 38.78 20.61
CA PRO A 164 12.69 38.59 21.13
C PRO A 164 12.70 37.72 22.40
N ALA A 165 13.79 36.99 22.58
CA ALA A 165 14.03 36.11 23.71
C ALA A 165 13.72 36.85 25.03
N GLY A 166 12.73 36.35 25.78
CA GLY A 166 12.22 36.98 27.01
C GLY A 166 10.72 37.15 27.05
N SER A 167 10.03 36.97 25.91
CA SER A 167 8.57 37.12 25.81
C SER A 167 7.75 35.93 26.32
N GLY A 168 8.37 34.99 27.06
CA GLY A 168 7.65 33.91 27.74
C GLY A 168 7.08 32.83 26.81
N LYS A 169 7.68 32.64 25.62
CA LYS A 169 7.32 31.49 24.74
C LYS A 169 7.69 30.19 25.48
N VAL A 170 6.71 29.57 26.05
CA VAL A 170 6.85 28.25 26.68
C VAL A 170 6.75 27.23 25.55
N ASP A 171 7.78 26.39 25.41
CA ASP A 171 7.65 25.17 24.58
C ASP A 171 6.62 24.27 25.28
N ALA A 172 5.36 24.39 24.88
CA ALA A 172 4.25 23.67 25.50
C ALA A 172 4.32 22.17 25.30
N PHE A 173 5.09 21.71 24.30
CA PHE A 173 5.24 20.32 23.96
C PHE A 173 6.71 19.96 23.73
N PRO A 174 7.12 18.72 24.04
CA PRO A 174 8.43 18.24 23.65
C PRO A 174 8.54 18.22 22.12
N LYS A 175 9.71 18.60 21.61
CA LYS A 175 9.98 18.59 20.16
C LYS A 175 10.07 17.17 19.64
N SER A 176 9.48 16.95 18.47
CA SER A 176 9.64 15.70 17.72
C SER A 176 11.06 15.59 17.17
N ASN A 177 11.58 14.38 17.09
CA ASN A 177 12.84 14.08 16.40
C ASN A 177 12.64 13.84 14.88
N LEU A 178 11.41 13.92 14.37
CA LEU A 178 11.13 13.77 12.95
C LEU A 178 11.66 14.96 12.16
N ASP A 179 12.31 14.69 11.03
CA ASP A 179 12.76 15.73 10.12
C ASP A 179 11.55 16.23 9.31
N THR A 180 11.24 17.51 9.47
CA THR A 180 10.07 18.16 8.88
C THR A 180 10.04 18.10 7.35
N LEU A 181 11.20 18.35 6.72
CA LEU A 181 11.28 18.34 5.26
C LEU A 181 11.28 16.93 4.70
N HIS A 182 11.87 15.97 5.42
CA HIS A 182 11.82 14.56 5.05
C HIS A 182 10.38 14.01 5.11
N GLU A 183 9.65 14.32 6.20
CA GLU A 183 8.24 13.94 6.35
C GLU A 183 7.36 14.54 5.23
N ALA A 184 7.57 15.81 4.91
CA ALA A 184 6.84 16.48 3.83
C ALA A 184 7.13 15.84 2.45
N ALA A 185 8.40 15.62 2.14
CA ALA A 185 8.80 14.97 0.89
C ALA A 185 8.23 13.55 0.77
N GLY A 186 8.27 12.79 1.85
CA GLY A 186 7.70 11.44 1.91
C GLY A 186 6.17 11.41 1.78
N SER A 187 5.48 12.46 2.21
CA SER A 187 4.03 12.63 1.99
C SER A 187 3.68 13.20 0.61
N GLY A 188 4.69 13.47 -0.24
CA GLY A 188 4.51 13.90 -1.62
C GLY A 188 4.39 15.39 -1.84
N ILE A 189 4.76 16.23 -0.86
CA ILE A 189 4.78 17.68 -1.03
C ILE A 189 6.18 18.24 -0.95
N ASP A 190 6.42 19.27 -1.73
CA ASP A 190 7.65 20.04 -1.71
C ASP A 190 7.66 21.12 -0.59
N ARG A 191 8.83 21.76 -0.43
CA ARG A 191 9.02 22.79 0.58
C ARG A 191 8.07 23.99 0.41
N GLU A 192 7.77 24.38 -0.83
CA GLU A 192 6.93 25.56 -1.10
C GLU A 192 5.47 25.26 -0.71
N ARG A 193 4.97 24.08 -1.04
CA ARG A 193 3.62 23.64 -0.64
C ARG A 193 3.52 23.52 0.86
N LEU A 194 4.53 22.93 1.53
CA LEU A 194 4.55 22.86 2.98
C LEU A 194 4.55 24.26 3.61
N PHE A 195 5.26 25.24 3.01
CA PHE A 195 5.23 26.63 3.46
C PHE A 195 3.80 27.21 3.41
N VAL A 196 3.09 26.99 2.31
CA VAL A 196 1.69 27.44 2.16
C VAL A 196 0.80 26.79 3.20
N GLU A 197 0.89 25.47 3.37
CA GLU A 197 0.11 24.72 4.38
C GLU A 197 0.41 25.27 5.79
N THR A 198 1.67 25.55 6.10
CA THR A 198 2.08 26.10 7.40
C THR A 198 1.55 27.51 7.60
N ALA A 199 1.54 28.33 6.57
CA ALA A 199 1.03 29.70 6.64
C ALA A 199 -0.48 29.76 6.95
N ILE A 200 -1.25 28.77 6.43
CA ILE A 200 -2.72 28.69 6.66
C ILE A 200 -3.10 27.88 7.90
N ALA A 201 -2.19 27.06 8.44
CA ALA A 201 -2.48 26.15 9.56
C ALA A 201 -2.64 26.87 10.90
N GLY A 202 -2.12 28.06 11.03
CA GLY A 202 -2.22 28.88 12.23
C GLY A 202 -3.63 29.46 12.43
N ARG A 203 -4.01 29.71 13.69
CA ARG A 203 -5.19 30.56 13.96
C ARG A 203 -4.69 31.98 14.16
N PRO A 204 -4.96 32.88 13.21
CA PRO A 204 -4.49 34.26 13.35
C PRO A 204 -5.13 34.93 14.59
N MET A 205 -4.43 35.89 15.14
CA MET A 205 -5.02 36.76 16.16
C MET A 205 -6.17 37.56 15.53
N GLY A 206 -7.33 37.57 16.18
CA GLY A 206 -8.45 38.37 15.65
C GLY A 206 -8.06 39.85 15.51
N PRO A 207 -8.53 40.52 14.45
CA PRO A 207 -8.16 41.90 14.13
C PRO A 207 -8.34 42.89 15.28
N GLU A 208 -9.43 42.78 16.02
CA GLU A 208 -9.71 43.62 17.20
C GLU A 208 -8.71 43.39 18.33
N SER A 209 -8.37 42.11 18.58
CA SER A 209 -7.35 41.76 19.58
C SER A 209 -5.97 42.27 19.20
N ALA A 210 -5.61 42.18 17.90
CA ALA A 210 -4.36 42.70 17.38
C ALA A 210 -4.29 44.22 17.48
N ALA A 211 -5.37 44.93 17.13
CA ALA A 211 -5.45 46.38 17.29
C ALA A 211 -5.29 46.80 18.78
N SER A 212 -6.02 46.13 19.68
CA SER A 212 -5.91 46.41 21.13
C SER A 212 -4.49 46.14 21.68
N ALA A 213 -3.83 45.06 21.22
CA ALA A 213 -2.47 44.74 21.61
C ALA A 213 -1.46 45.78 21.08
N THR A 214 -1.66 46.31 19.89
CA THR A 214 -0.84 47.37 19.29
C THR A 214 -0.99 48.68 20.10
N PHE A 215 -2.21 49.08 20.49
CA PHE A 215 -2.42 50.25 21.34
C PHE A 215 -1.78 50.12 22.69
N ARG A 216 -1.64 48.90 23.22
CA ARG A 216 -0.94 48.65 24.50
C ARG A 216 0.58 48.55 24.32
N GLY A 217 1.11 48.76 23.12
CA GLY A 217 2.53 48.65 22.86
C GLY A 217 3.08 47.21 22.96
N ILE A 218 2.20 46.20 22.90
CA ILE A 218 2.58 44.77 22.94
C ILE A 218 2.98 44.29 21.55
N LEU A 219 2.29 44.78 20.52
CA LEU A 219 2.57 44.51 19.11
C LEU A 219 2.98 45.80 18.40
N GLU A 220 3.80 45.65 17.34
CA GLU A 220 4.08 46.73 16.43
C GLU A 220 2.95 46.89 15.40
N HIS A 221 2.87 48.06 14.75
CA HIS A 221 1.81 48.29 13.73
C HIS A 221 1.92 47.34 12.55
N VAL A 222 3.11 46.88 12.21
CA VAL A 222 3.32 45.88 11.18
C VAL A 222 2.72 44.50 11.52
N ASP A 223 2.73 44.14 12.80
CA ASP A 223 2.11 42.89 13.28
C ASP A 223 0.59 42.99 13.25
N TYR A 224 0.04 44.18 13.50
CA TYR A 224 -1.37 44.46 13.30
C TYR A 224 -1.78 44.27 11.82
N GLN A 225 -1.03 44.87 10.90
CA GLN A 225 -1.30 44.72 9.45
C GLN A 225 -1.23 43.26 9.02
N ARG A 226 -0.28 42.49 9.59
CA ARG A 226 -0.22 41.04 9.34
C ARG A 226 -1.44 40.33 9.87
N ALA A 227 -1.89 40.60 11.10
CA ALA A 227 -3.09 40.01 11.66
C ALA A 227 -4.36 40.34 10.86
N ILE A 228 -4.45 41.52 10.24
CA ILE A 228 -5.52 41.87 9.31
C ILE A 228 -5.47 40.97 8.08
N ALA A 229 -4.31 40.81 7.45
CA ALA A 229 -4.14 39.99 6.26
C ALA A 229 -4.43 38.50 6.54
N GLU A 230 -3.93 37.97 7.65
CA GLU A 230 -4.16 36.58 8.07
C GLU A 230 -5.61 36.34 8.53
N GLY A 231 -6.32 37.34 8.98
CA GLY A 231 -7.71 37.29 9.44
C GLY A 231 -8.74 37.44 8.33
N ASP A 232 -8.36 37.36 7.04
CA ASP A 232 -9.22 37.54 5.88
C ASP A 232 -9.99 38.88 5.87
N VAL A 233 -9.45 39.89 6.52
CA VAL A 233 -10.02 41.22 6.51
C VAL A 233 -9.51 42.00 5.31
N ARG A 234 -10.43 42.62 4.57
CA ARG A 234 -10.03 43.47 3.47
C ARG A 234 -9.24 44.69 3.98
N ASN A 235 -8.15 45.01 3.32
CA ASN A 235 -7.24 46.10 3.71
C ASN A 235 -7.96 47.46 3.89
N GLU A 236 -9.01 47.69 3.12
CA GLU A 236 -9.82 48.89 3.22
C GLU A 236 -10.52 49.09 4.59
N TRP A 237 -10.72 48.00 5.35
CA TRP A 237 -11.32 48.02 6.67
C TRP A 237 -10.31 48.08 7.82
N ALA A 238 -9.04 47.89 7.52
CA ALA A 238 -7.98 47.82 8.55
C ALA A 238 -7.96 49.07 9.42
N GLU A 239 -7.95 50.26 8.82
CA GLU A 239 -7.87 51.51 9.55
C GLU A 239 -9.17 51.75 10.38
N ALA A 240 -10.33 51.39 9.86
CA ALA A 240 -11.59 51.52 10.59
C ALA A 240 -11.60 50.62 11.86
N ILE A 241 -11.08 49.40 11.75
CA ILE A 241 -10.96 48.46 12.90
C ILE A 241 -9.95 49.04 13.92
N PHE A 242 -8.84 49.57 13.46
CA PHE A 242 -7.79 50.15 14.31
C PHE A 242 -8.34 51.32 15.09
N GLU A 243 -9.00 52.29 14.44
CA GLU A 243 -9.60 53.44 15.07
C GLU A 243 -10.74 53.07 16.01
N THR A 244 -11.53 52.05 15.68
CA THR A 244 -12.61 51.56 16.58
C THR A 244 -12.02 50.98 17.89
N ALA A 245 -10.94 50.21 17.77
CA ALA A 245 -10.25 49.66 18.96
C ALA A 245 -9.63 50.74 19.85
N ARG A 246 -9.21 51.88 19.27
CA ARG A 246 -8.72 53.03 19.99
C ARG A 246 -9.75 53.68 20.88
N GLN A 247 -11.00 53.62 20.52
CA GLN A 247 -12.10 54.28 21.23
C GLN A 247 -12.65 53.49 22.42
N ILE A 248 -12.21 52.25 22.63
CA ILE A 248 -12.61 51.45 23.80
C ILE A 248 -11.83 51.94 25.01
N PRO A 249 -12.46 52.57 25.99
CA PRO A 249 -11.79 52.98 27.20
C PRO A 249 -11.23 51.78 27.93
N SER A 250 -9.93 51.81 28.29
CA SER A 250 -9.38 50.82 29.21
C SER A 250 -10.11 50.99 30.57
N VAL A 251 -10.95 50.02 30.92
CA VAL A 251 -11.57 49.93 32.26
C VAL A 251 -10.53 49.45 33.25
#